data_1549cbc17654cc89cdde4e00c3165324
#
_entry.id   1549cbc17654cc89cdde4e00c3165324
#
_cell.length_a   1.000
_cell.length_b   1.000
_cell.length_c   1.000
_cell.angle_alpha   90.00
_cell.angle_beta   90.00
_cell.angle_gamma   90.00
#
_symmetry.space_group_name_H-M   'P 1'
#
loop_
_entity.id
_entity.type
_entity.pdbx_description
1 polymer ?
#
loop_
_entity_poly.entity_id
_entity_poly.type
_entity_poly.pdbx_seq_one_letter_code
_entity_poly.pdbx_strand_id
1 'polypeptide(L)'
;MKRRNLLAAMGAAGLSGLAPAAQAQAYPAKPVTVIVPFAAGGPTDALARVLCQKMSEILGSQLVIENIGGAGGTIGVNKVAKAANDGYTLLFTHMGTLAVNIALYKSLPYDSQKDLEPIGMGGTNPMVLVTKKALPAKNFAEFREYVKANQKTVQYGMAGIGAASHLGGLMLNSMMKVEVLEIPYKGTGPALNDLVSGQFDYMVDQAVNVLAQINSGNIKALGVSTLKRLPQLPDVPTIDEAGLKGYEVTIWNAFFGPKGMSKDNIARINEALVKTLGDATIVKRLTELAVDLPSKEEATPAALTAQLRTSIDKWVPAVKAAGVKPE
;
A
#
# COMPACT_ATOMS: atom_id res chain seq x y z
N MET A 1 -5.02 -81.26 -8.71
CA MET A 1 -4.94 -79.83 -8.52
C MET A 1 -5.10 -79.23 -9.89
N LYS A 2 -6.14 -78.43 -10.10
CA LYS A 2 -6.68 -78.05 -11.44
C LYS A 2 -5.89 -76.86 -12.02
N ARG A 3 -5.40 -77.04 -13.25
CA ARG A 3 -4.63 -76.02 -14.05
C ARG A 3 -5.36 -74.69 -14.27
N ARG A 4 -6.64 -74.59 -13.87
CA ARG A 4 -7.48 -73.40 -13.98
C ARG A 4 -7.19 -72.26 -12.98
N ASN A 5 -6.52 -72.57 -11.86
CA ASN A 5 -6.22 -71.60 -10.80
C ASN A 5 -4.88 -70.85 -10.99
N LEU A 6 -3.99 -71.32 -11.90
CA LEU A 6 -2.75 -70.61 -12.21
C LEU A 6 -2.91 -69.42 -13.16
N LEU A 7 -3.93 -69.47 -14.03
CA LEU A 7 -4.18 -68.37 -14.99
C LEU A 7 -4.91 -67.18 -14.36
N ALA A 8 -5.63 -67.39 -13.24
CA ALA A 8 -6.27 -66.29 -12.53
C ALA A 8 -5.33 -65.43 -11.68
N ALA A 9 -4.17 -65.99 -11.28
CA ALA A 9 -3.17 -65.29 -10.47
C ALA A 9 -2.23 -64.36 -11.30
N MET A 10 -2.10 -64.61 -12.61
CA MET A 10 -1.28 -63.76 -13.51
C MET A 10 -2.00 -62.53 -14.03
N GLY A 11 -3.35 -62.47 -13.97
CA GLY A 11 -4.14 -61.33 -14.44
C GLY A 11 -4.24 -60.19 -13.42
N ALA A 12 -3.97 -60.45 -12.13
CA ALA A 12 -4.11 -59.41 -11.07
C ALA A 12 -2.83 -58.62 -10.81
N ALA A 13 -1.65 -59.08 -11.30
CA ALA A 13 -0.37 -58.39 -11.09
C ALA A 13 -0.06 -57.30 -12.14
N GLY A 14 -0.86 -57.18 -13.20
CA GLY A 14 -0.58 -56.25 -14.33
C GLY A 14 -1.29 -54.91 -14.27
N LEU A 15 -2.19 -54.66 -13.30
CA LEU A 15 -3.00 -53.44 -13.23
C LEU A 15 -2.61 -52.45 -12.14
N SER A 16 -1.52 -52.72 -11.40
CA SER A 16 -1.06 -51.83 -10.29
C SER A 16 -0.07 -50.75 -10.69
N GLY A 17 0.18 -50.52 -11.99
CA GLY A 17 1.28 -49.67 -12.48
C GLY A 17 0.93 -48.36 -13.11
N LEU A 18 -0.35 -47.99 -13.23
CA LEU A 18 -0.74 -46.72 -13.91
C LEU A 18 -1.71 -45.85 -13.05
N ALA A 19 -1.31 -45.63 -11.79
CA ALA A 19 -1.81 -44.43 -11.15
C ALA A 19 -1.16 -43.24 -11.89
N PRO A 20 -1.92 -42.34 -12.61
CA PRO A 20 -1.32 -41.13 -13.12
C PRO A 20 -0.73 -40.42 -11.91
N ALA A 21 0.59 -40.15 -11.94
CA ALA A 21 1.20 -39.25 -11.00
C ALA A 21 0.37 -37.96 -11.11
N ALA A 22 -0.42 -37.64 -10.09
CA ALA A 22 -1.12 -36.39 -10.00
C ALA A 22 -0.03 -35.33 -10.09
N GLN A 23 0.19 -34.75 -11.28
CA GLN A 23 1.05 -33.59 -11.42
C GLN A 23 0.41 -32.54 -10.55
N ALA A 24 1.04 -32.24 -9.42
CA ALA A 24 0.62 -31.13 -8.58
C ALA A 24 0.55 -29.91 -9.49
N GLN A 25 -0.66 -29.42 -9.72
CA GLN A 25 -0.91 -28.29 -10.62
C GLN A 25 -0.08 -27.11 -10.13
N ALA A 26 0.83 -26.62 -10.99
CA ALA A 26 1.76 -25.57 -10.61
C ALA A 26 0.98 -24.35 -10.13
N TYR A 27 1.30 -23.85 -8.94
CA TYR A 27 0.72 -22.62 -8.42
C TYR A 27 1.28 -21.40 -9.15
N PRO A 28 0.45 -20.39 -9.53
CA PRO A 28 -1.02 -20.38 -9.47
C PRO A 28 -1.68 -21.05 -10.68
N ALA A 29 -2.68 -21.91 -10.42
CA ALA A 29 -3.43 -22.62 -11.45
C ALA A 29 -4.75 -21.92 -11.87
N LYS A 30 -5.12 -20.86 -11.17
CA LYS A 30 -6.30 -20.02 -11.40
C LYS A 30 -5.97 -18.57 -11.03
N PRO A 31 -6.79 -17.58 -11.42
CA PRO A 31 -6.56 -16.19 -11.04
C PRO A 31 -6.42 -16.00 -9.52
N VAL A 32 -5.50 -15.11 -9.13
CA VAL A 32 -5.24 -14.73 -7.74
C VAL A 32 -5.89 -13.38 -7.48
N THR A 33 -6.70 -13.27 -6.44
CA THR A 33 -7.30 -12.00 -6.03
C THR A 33 -6.32 -11.20 -5.16
N VAL A 34 -6.10 -9.94 -5.53
CA VAL A 34 -5.28 -9.00 -4.76
C VAL A 34 -6.19 -7.93 -4.16
N ILE A 35 -6.40 -8.00 -2.85
CA ILE A 35 -7.19 -7.01 -2.12
C ILE A 35 -6.36 -5.74 -1.94
N VAL A 36 -6.90 -4.61 -2.41
CA VAL A 36 -6.42 -3.27 -2.12
C VAL A 36 -7.42 -2.62 -1.16
N PRO A 37 -7.04 -2.29 0.09
CA PRO A 37 -7.98 -1.89 1.14
C PRO A 37 -8.43 -0.43 1.04
N PHE A 38 -8.49 0.12 -0.17
CA PHE A 38 -8.89 1.49 -0.49
C PHE A 38 -9.72 1.54 -1.77
N ALA A 39 -10.47 2.64 -1.97
CA ALA A 39 -11.19 2.89 -3.21
C ALA A 39 -10.23 2.93 -4.42
N ALA A 40 -10.73 2.51 -5.57
CA ALA A 40 -9.99 2.56 -6.83
C ALA A 40 -9.55 4.00 -7.18
N GLY A 41 -8.45 4.11 -7.94
CA GLY A 41 -7.90 5.39 -8.39
C GLY A 41 -7.03 6.11 -7.35
N GLY A 42 -6.83 5.54 -6.16
CA GLY A 42 -5.84 6.04 -5.18
C GLY A 42 -4.43 5.47 -5.41
N PRO A 43 -3.43 5.95 -4.64
CA PRO A 43 -2.02 5.62 -4.88
C PRO A 43 -1.71 4.12 -4.73
N THR A 44 -2.29 3.46 -3.73
CA THR A 44 -2.12 2.01 -3.52
C THR A 44 -2.71 1.20 -4.68
N ASP A 45 -3.87 1.60 -5.20
CA ASP A 45 -4.50 0.97 -6.36
C ASP A 45 -3.66 1.18 -7.64
N ALA A 46 -3.19 2.40 -7.88
CA ALA A 46 -2.35 2.72 -9.04
C ALA A 46 -1.06 1.89 -9.06
N LEU A 47 -0.36 1.80 -7.91
CA LEU A 47 0.85 1.00 -7.78
C LEU A 47 0.56 -0.49 -7.92
N ALA A 48 -0.51 -0.99 -7.27
CA ALA A 48 -0.94 -2.38 -7.39
C ALA A 48 -1.18 -2.78 -8.86
N ARG A 49 -1.88 -1.94 -9.64
CA ARG A 49 -2.16 -2.22 -11.07
C ARG A 49 -0.91 -2.34 -11.89
N VAL A 50 0.06 -1.44 -11.71
CA VAL A 50 1.34 -1.49 -12.42
C VAL A 50 2.10 -2.79 -12.11
N LEU A 51 2.20 -3.15 -10.82
CA LEU A 51 2.92 -4.35 -10.39
C LEU A 51 2.17 -5.63 -10.79
N CYS A 52 0.87 -5.73 -10.51
CA CYS A 52 0.07 -6.92 -10.78
C CYS A 52 -0.03 -7.23 -12.28
N GLN A 53 -0.05 -6.22 -13.16
CA GLN A 53 -0.05 -6.43 -14.59
C GLN A 53 1.19 -7.22 -15.02
N LYS A 54 2.38 -6.78 -14.63
CA LYS A 54 3.64 -7.44 -14.99
C LYS A 54 3.83 -8.77 -14.28
N MET A 55 3.47 -8.84 -12.99
CA MET A 55 3.50 -10.10 -12.24
C MET A 55 2.59 -11.17 -12.86
N SER A 56 1.43 -10.79 -13.41
CA SER A 56 0.52 -11.72 -14.10
C SER A 56 1.17 -12.37 -15.32
N GLU A 57 1.94 -11.60 -16.10
CA GLU A 57 2.71 -12.12 -17.24
C GLU A 57 3.75 -13.15 -16.77
N ILE A 58 4.49 -12.84 -15.70
CA ILE A 58 5.56 -13.70 -15.16
C ILE A 58 5.00 -14.98 -14.53
N LEU A 59 3.86 -14.89 -13.86
CA LEU A 59 3.21 -16.03 -13.19
C LEU A 59 2.45 -16.92 -14.17
N GLY A 60 2.08 -16.40 -15.35
CA GLY A 60 1.20 -17.09 -16.29
C GLY A 60 -0.24 -17.22 -15.81
N SER A 61 -0.65 -16.39 -14.83
CA SER A 61 -1.99 -16.35 -14.27
C SER A 61 -2.33 -14.93 -13.83
N GLN A 62 -3.58 -14.52 -13.95
CA GLN A 62 -3.99 -13.15 -13.65
C GLN A 62 -4.01 -12.84 -12.14
N LEU A 63 -3.45 -11.69 -11.77
CA LEU A 63 -3.65 -11.05 -10.48
C LEU A 63 -4.78 -10.02 -10.61
N VAL A 64 -5.95 -10.35 -10.08
CA VAL A 64 -7.17 -9.53 -10.19
C VAL A 64 -7.29 -8.64 -8.96
N ILE A 65 -7.32 -7.32 -9.16
CA ILE A 65 -7.43 -6.35 -8.06
C ILE A 65 -8.90 -6.20 -7.66
N GLU A 66 -9.15 -6.34 -6.36
CA GLU A 66 -10.43 -6.05 -5.71
C GLU A 66 -10.24 -4.91 -4.69
N ASN A 67 -10.91 -3.78 -4.91
CA ASN A 67 -10.83 -2.63 -4.01
C ASN A 67 -11.87 -2.73 -2.88
N ILE A 68 -11.43 -2.82 -1.62
CA ILE A 68 -12.30 -2.91 -0.44
C ILE A 68 -11.92 -1.81 0.55
N GLY A 69 -12.43 -0.61 0.32
CA GLY A 69 -12.17 0.55 1.17
C GLY A 69 -13.07 0.62 2.40
N GLY A 70 -12.61 1.33 3.42
CA GLY A 70 -13.35 1.67 4.63
C GLY A 70 -12.53 1.48 5.91
N ALA A 71 -12.86 2.27 6.94
CA ALA A 71 -12.19 2.28 8.24
C ALA A 71 -10.64 2.31 8.13
N GLY A 72 -10.10 3.28 7.37
CA GLY A 72 -8.64 3.39 7.15
C GLY A 72 -7.98 2.15 6.55
N GLY A 73 -8.73 1.30 5.85
CA GLY A 73 -8.24 0.07 5.24
C GLY A 73 -8.41 -1.19 6.10
N THR A 74 -8.87 -1.08 7.35
CA THR A 74 -8.98 -2.23 8.25
C THR A 74 -9.94 -3.30 7.74
N ILE A 75 -10.99 -2.92 6.99
CA ILE A 75 -11.96 -3.88 6.42
C ILE A 75 -11.27 -4.81 5.41
N GLY A 76 -10.53 -4.26 4.46
CA GLY A 76 -9.83 -5.05 3.45
C GLY A 76 -8.71 -5.90 4.03
N VAL A 77 -7.93 -5.37 4.98
CA VAL A 77 -6.89 -6.14 5.69
C VAL A 77 -7.48 -7.32 6.43
N ASN A 78 -8.56 -7.11 7.20
CA ASN A 78 -9.24 -8.18 7.94
C ASN A 78 -9.81 -9.28 7.03
N LYS A 79 -10.30 -8.91 5.83
CA LYS A 79 -10.75 -9.90 4.83
C LYS A 79 -9.62 -10.86 4.45
N VAL A 80 -8.40 -10.34 4.21
CA VAL A 80 -7.23 -11.17 3.87
C VAL A 80 -6.73 -11.95 5.09
N ALA A 81 -6.65 -11.33 6.26
CA ALA A 81 -6.24 -12.01 7.50
C ALA A 81 -7.10 -13.26 7.81
N LYS A 82 -8.36 -13.26 7.37
CA LYS A 82 -9.31 -14.39 7.55
C LYS A 82 -9.51 -15.25 6.31
N ALA A 83 -8.78 -14.97 5.22
CA ALA A 83 -8.88 -15.76 3.99
C ALA A 83 -8.19 -17.13 4.14
N ALA A 84 -8.52 -18.05 3.23
CA ALA A 84 -7.81 -19.33 3.13
C ALA A 84 -6.32 -19.08 2.79
N ASN A 85 -5.44 -19.87 3.39
CA ASN A 85 -3.98 -19.74 3.20
C ASN A 85 -3.45 -20.47 1.95
N ASP A 86 -4.32 -20.67 0.96
CA ASP A 86 -4.03 -21.37 -0.30
C ASP A 86 -3.24 -20.50 -1.31
N GLY A 87 -3.04 -19.22 -1.02
CA GLY A 87 -2.32 -18.26 -1.86
C GLY A 87 -3.16 -17.56 -2.92
N TYR A 88 -4.47 -17.81 -3.00
CA TYR A 88 -5.34 -17.19 -4.02
C TYR A 88 -6.03 -15.90 -3.56
N THR A 89 -5.77 -15.48 -2.32
CA THR A 89 -6.18 -14.17 -1.81
C THR A 89 -4.98 -13.48 -1.19
N LEU A 90 -4.53 -12.39 -1.78
CA LEU A 90 -3.41 -11.59 -1.34
C LEU A 90 -3.88 -10.20 -0.92
N LEU A 91 -3.04 -9.50 -0.17
CA LEU A 91 -3.21 -8.12 0.23
C LEU A 91 -2.10 -7.29 -0.42
N PHE A 92 -2.45 -6.16 -1.02
CA PHE A 92 -1.48 -5.11 -1.33
C PHE A 92 -1.87 -3.85 -0.56
N THR A 93 -1.05 -3.45 0.38
CA THR A 93 -1.33 -2.34 1.30
C THR A 93 -0.05 -1.63 1.73
N HIS A 94 -0.17 -0.68 2.65
CA HIS A 94 0.91 0.16 3.12
C HIS A 94 1.04 0.17 4.65
N MET A 95 2.12 0.78 5.16
CA MET A 95 2.44 0.85 6.59
C MET A 95 1.33 1.46 7.47
N GLY A 96 0.50 2.35 6.93
CA GLY A 96 -0.59 2.96 7.69
C GLY A 96 -1.53 1.91 8.28
N THR A 97 -2.05 1.01 7.43
CA THR A 97 -2.96 -0.06 7.86
C THR A 97 -2.30 -1.09 8.78
N LEU A 98 -0.99 -1.34 8.62
CA LEU A 98 -0.31 -2.44 9.32
C LEU A 98 0.47 -2.01 10.56
N ALA A 99 0.94 -0.77 10.62
CA ALA A 99 1.72 -0.25 11.74
C ALA A 99 1.01 0.89 12.49
N VAL A 100 0.53 1.91 11.75
CA VAL A 100 -0.02 3.12 12.36
C VAL A 100 -1.38 2.87 13.02
N ASN A 101 -2.23 2.02 12.42
CA ASN A 101 -3.54 1.68 12.95
C ASN A 101 -3.48 1.06 14.35
N ILE A 102 -2.38 0.43 14.73
CA ILE A 102 -2.17 -0.10 16.10
C ILE A 102 -2.30 0.99 17.17
N ALA A 103 -1.94 2.24 16.84
CA ALA A 103 -2.06 3.37 17.75
C ALA A 103 -3.38 4.13 17.62
N LEU A 104 -4.09 3.98 16.51
CA LEU A 104 -5.27 4.78 16.16
C LEU A 104 -6.61 4.11 16.47
N TYR A 105 -6.62 2.80 16.63
CA TYR A 105 -7.82 2.04 16.94
C TYR A 105 -7.72 1.38 18.32
N LYS A 106 -8.79 1.47 19.13
CA LYS A 106 -8.88 0.76 20.42
C LYS A 106 -8.85 -0.76 20.26
N SER A 107 -9.39 -1.25 19.14
CA SER A 107 -9.41 -2.66 18.80
C SER A 107 -9.32 -2.84 17.28
N LEU A 108 -8.28 -3.52 16.83
CA LEU A 108 -8.15 -3.94 15.45
C LEU A 108 -8.68 -5.36 15.28
N PRO A 109 -9.40 -5.67 14.18
CA PRO A 109 -9.91 -7.01 13.94
C PRO A 109 -8.83 -7.99 13.41
N TYR A 110 -7.57 -7.58 13.39
CA TYR A 110 -6.40 -8.35 12.97
C TYR A 110 -5.14 -7.90 13.73
N ASP A 111 -4.17 -8.80 13.82
CA ASP A 111 -2.80 -8.52 14.24
C ASP A 111 -1.89 -8.61 13.02
N SER A 112 -1.33 -7.48 12.58
CA SER A 112 -0.52 -7.40 11.35
C SER A 112 0.72 -8.29 11.37
N GLN A 113 1.24 -8.65 12.56
CA GLN A 113 2.42 -9.49 12.70
C GLN A 113 2.07 -10.99 12.84
N LYS A 114 0.85 -11.32 13.32
CA LYS A 114 0.44 -12.71 13.58
C LYS A 114 -0.49 -13.28 12.53
N ASP A 115 -1.34 -12.45 11.90
CA ASP A 115 -2.41 -12.91 11.02
C ASP A 115 -2.07 -12.79 9.54
N LEU A 116 -0.89 -12.20 9.21
CA LEU A 116 -0.42 -12.00 7.85
C LEU A 116 0.97 -12.62 7.64
N GLU A 117 1.21 -13.10 6.41
CA GLU A 117 2.53 -13.51 5.93
C GLU A 117 3.10 -12.43 5.00
N PRO A 118 4.26 -11.83 5.31
CA PRO A 118 4.95 -10.92 4.41
C PRO A 118 5.39 -11.65 3.13
N ILE A 119 5.18 -11.02 1.97
CA ILE A 119 5.60 -11.57 0.67
C ILE A 119 6.73 -10.73 0.09
N GLY A 120 6.59 -9.41 0.01
CA GLY A 120 7.66 -8.56 -0.48
C GLY A 120 7.23 -7.09 -0.62
N MET A 121 8.21 -6.20 -0.53
CA MET A 121 8.00 -4.76 -0.70
C MET A 121 7.81 -4.40 -2.17
N GLY A 122 6.77 -3.61 -2.47
CA GLY A 122 6.46 -3.14 -3.82
C GLY A 122 7.06 -1.77 -4.15
N GLY A 123 7.38 -0.97 -3.14
CA GLY A 123 7.97 0.36 -3.31
C GLY A 123 7.65 1.33 -2.18
N THR A 124 8.39 2.42 -2.12
CA THR A 124 8.19 3.50 -1.16
C THR A 124 7.79 4.78 -1.89
N ASN A 125 6.78 5.46 -1.39
CA ASN A 125 6.25 6.68 -1.98
C ASN A 125 6.50 7.87 -1.06
N PRO A 126 7.09 8.97 -1.55
CA PRO A 126 7.05 10.25 -0.88
C PRO A 126 5.63 10.81 -0.89
N MET A 127 5.34 11.70 0.05
CA MET A 127 4.08 12.43 0.06
C MET A 127 4.27 13.88 -0.38
N VAL A 128 3.21 14.48 -0.86
CA VAL A 128 3.18 15.88 -1.30
C VAL A 128 2.02 16.58 -0.61
N LEU A 129 2.29 17.72 -0.01
CA LEU A 129 1.27 18.66 0.45
C LEU A 129 0.70 19.35 -0.77
N VAL A 130 -0.57 19.10 -1.05
CA VAL A 130 -1.29 19.71 -2.16
C VAL A 130 -2.52 20.46 -1.67
N THR A 131 -2.86 21.53 -2.40
CA THR A 131 -4.03 22.36 -2.10
C THR A 131 -4.89 22.55 -3.34
N LYS A 132 -6.19 22.88 -3.14
CA LYS A 132 -7.03 23.37 -4.23
C LYS A 132 -6.38 24.58 -4.90
N LYS A 133 -6.60 24.75 -6.20
CA LYS A 133 -6.00 25.84 -6.99
C LYS A 133 -6.31 27.23 -6.44
N ALA A 134 -7.52 27.42 -5.94
CA ALA A 134 -8.02 28.72 -5.43
C ALA A 134 -7.50 29.08 -4.03
N LEU A 135 -6.80 28.19 -3.30
CA LEU A 135 -6.27 28.54 -1.97
C LEU A 135 -5.32 29.75 -2.08
N PRO A 136 -5.43 30.81 -1.23
CA PRO A 136 -4.65 32.04 -1.40
C PRO A 136 -3.18 31.95 -0.95
N ALA A 137 -2.62 30.75 -0.73
CA ALA A 137 -1.22 30.54 -0.43
C ALA A 137 -0.42 30.12 -1.68
N LYS A 138 0.77 30.70 -1.86
CA LYS A 138 1.69 30.43 -2.99
C LYS A 138 2.86 29.53 -2.61
N ASN A 139 3.16 29.41 -1.31
CA ASN A 139 4.26 28.62 -0.76
C ASN A 139 3.88 28.08 0.61
N PHE A 140 4.74 27.23 1.19
CA PHE A 140 4.49 26.59 2.48
C PHE A 140 4.38 27.60 3.64
N ALA A 141 5.16 28.67 3.64
CA ALA A 141 5.10 29.66 4.71
C ALA A 141 3.74 30.39 4.73
N GLU A 142 3.26 30.86 3.55
CA GLU A 142 1.94 31.46 3.41
C GLU A 142 0.82 30.46 3.76
N PHE A 143 0.95 29.20 3.37
CA PHE A 143 0.02 28.13 3.72
C PHE A 143 -0.10 27.97 5.23
N ARG A 144 1.03 27.91 5.93
CA ARG A 144 1.06 27.76 7.38
C ARG A 144 0.35 28.91 8.09
N GLU A 145 0.60 30.14 7.68
CA GLU A 145 -0.08 31.30 8.26
C GLU A 145 -1.59 31.33 7.90
N TYR A 146 -1.95 30.96 6.67
CA TYR A 146 -3.35 30.86 6.27
C TYR A 146 -4.10 29.81 7.12
N VAL A 147 -3.55 28.59 7.28
CA VAL A 147 -4.18 27.55 8.09
C VAL A 147 -4.31 27.99 9.54
N LYS A 148 -3.27 28.60 10.13
CA LYS A 148 -3.33 29.12 11.50
C LYS A 148 -4.43 30.17 11.69
N ALA A 149 -4.59 31.07 10.74
CA ALA A 149 -5.61 32.12 10.82
C ALA A 149 -7.05 31.60 10.62
N ASN A 150 -7.21 30.46 9.94
CA ASN A 150 -8.50 29.94 9.48
C ASN A 150 -8.83 28.53 10.00
N GLN A 151 -8.24 28.07 11.11
CA GLN A 151 -8.35 26.69 11.62
C GLN A 151 -9.78 26.16 11.71
N LYS A 152 -10.75 27.01 12.04
CA LYS A 152 -12.16 26.63 12.21
C LYS A 152 -12.90 26.34 10.91
N THR A 153 -12.34 26.75 9.78
CA THR A 153 -13.01 26.69 8.46
C THR A 153 -12.20 25.92 7.42
N VAL A 154 -10.88 25.81 7.62
CA VAL A 154 -10.00 25.06 6.72
C VAL A 154 -10.27 23.57 6.84
N GLN A 155 -10.39 22.90 5.70
CA GLN A 155 -10.74 21.50 5.58
C GLN A 155 -9.59 20.68 5.01
N TYR A 156 -9.31 19.54 5.65
CA TYR A 156 -8.29 18.56 5.27
C TYR A 156 -8.93 17.28 4.78
N GLY A 157 -8.69 16.88 3.53
CA GLY A 157 -9.20 15.63 2.96
C GLY A 157 -8.25 14.46 3.18
N MET A 158 -8.77 13.31 3.58
CA MET A 158 -7.99 12.08 3.83
C MET A 158 -8.75 10.80 3.49
N ALA A 159 -8.04 9.67 3.38
CA ALA A 159 -8.63 8.35 3.08
C ALA A 159 -9.15 7.60 4.33
N GLY A 160 -9.57 8.34 5.35
CA GLY A 160 -10.00 7.77 6.64
C GLY A 160 -8.85 7.63 7.64
N ILE A 161 -9.23 7.48 8.91
CA ILE A 161 -8.30 7.40 10.05
C ILE A 161 -7.38 6.19 9.87
N GLY A 162 -6.07 6.41 10.00
CA GLY A 162 -5.03 5.39 9.83
C GLY A 162 -4.54 5.19 8.39
N ALA A 163 -5.16 5.81 7.39
CA ALA A 163 -4.63 5.83 6.04
C ALA A 163 -3.31 6.64 5.96
N ALA A 164 -2.54 6.45 4.88
CA ALA A 164 -1.30 7.20 4.65
C ALA A 164 -1.52 8.71 4.66
N SER A 165 -2.56 9.19 3.99
CA SER A 165 -2.93 10.60 3.97
C SER A 165 -3.30 11.13 5.36
N HIS A 166 -3.97 10.33 6.21
CA HIS A 166 -4.21 10.71 7.60
C HIS A 166 -2.89 10.89 8.36
N LEU A 167 -1.96 9.94 8.28
CA LEU A 167 -0.66 10.05 8.94
C LEU A 167 0.10 11.31 8.49
N GLY A 168 0.16 11.56 7.17
CA GLY A 168 0.83 12.72 6.61
C GLY A 168 0.25 14.04 7.13
N GLY A 169 -1.09 14.17 7.14
CA GLY A 169 -1.78 15.35 7.65
C GLY A 169 -1.68 15.48 9.16
N LEU A 170 -1.84 14.40 9.89
CA LEU A 170 -1.70 14.37 11.34
C LEU A 170 -0.34 14.91 11.80
N MET A 171 0.74 14.39 11.20
CA MET A 171 2.09 14.86 11.51
C MET A 171 2.29 16.32 11.12
N LEU A 172 1.81 16.72 9.94
CA LEU A 172 1.89 18.11 9.47
C LEU A 172 1.16 19.06 10.43
N ASN A 173 -0.10 18.78 10.72
CA ASN A 173 -0.97 19.62 11.55
C ASN A 173 -0.47 19.70 13.00
N SER A 174 -0.04 18.56 13.57
CA SER A 174 0.55 18.50 14.90
C SER A 174 1.82 19.35 15.01
N MET A 175 2.74 19.25 14.04
CA MET A 175 3.98 20.05 14.03
C MET A 175 3.72 21.54 13.76
N MET A 176 2.70 21.89 12.98
CA MET A 176 2.23 23.28 12.80
C MET A 176 1.46 23.80 14.02
N LYS A 177 1.05 22.94 14.95
CA LYS A 177 0.20 23.22 16.12
C LYS A 177 -1.14 23.82 15.69
N VAL A 178 -1.82 23.19 14.75
CA VAL A 178 -3.14 23.57 14.23
C VAL A 178 -4.12 22.41 14.32
N GLU A 179 -5.40 22.74 14.53
CA GLU A 179 -6.52 21.81 14.46
C GLU A 179 -7.44 22.26 13.32
N VAL A 180 -7.78 21.34 12.42
CA VAL A 180 -8.58 21.62 11.23
C VAL A 180 -9.70 20.60 11.09
N LEU A 181 -10.69 20.91 10.25
CA LEU A 181 -11.79 20.00 9.97
C LEU A 181 -11.31 18.89 9.04
N GLU A 182 -11.38 17.64 9.49
CA GLU A 182 -11.00 16.47 8.71
C GLU A 182 -12.19 15.90 7.93
N ILE A 183 -11.99 15.67 6.63
CA ILE A 183 -12.99 15.10 5.71
C ILE A 183 -12.54 13.70 5.29
N PRO A 184 -13.12 12.63 5.88
CA PRO A 184 -12.73 11.26 5.56
C PRO A 184 -13.41 10.75 4.28
N TYR A 185 -12.62 10.11 3.43
CA TYR A 185 -13.03 9.39 2.21
C TYR A 185 -12.71 7.89 2.35
N LYS A 186 -13.24 7.06 1.45
CA LYS A 186 -12.88 5.62 1.37
C LYS A 186 -11.55 5.36 0.65
N GLY A 187 -10.84 6.42 0.25
CA GLY A 187 -9.56 6.41 -0.47
C GLY A 187 -9.23 7.81 -0.99
N THR A 188 -7.96 8.09 -1.31
CA THR A 188 -7.54 9.41 -1.79
C THR A 188 -7.85 9.67 -3.27
N GLY A 189 -8.24 8.65 -4.06
CA GLY A 189 -8.74 8.86 -5.42
C GLY A 189 -9.98 9.77 -5.45
N PRO A 190 -11.09 9.41 -4.78
CA PRO A 190 -12.25 10.30 -4.63
C PRO A 190 -11.90 11.64 -3.96
N ALA A 191 -11.06 11.64 -2.94
CA ALA A 191 -10.64 12.88 -2.27
C ALA A 191 -9.92 13.83 -3.24
N LEU A 192 -9.04 13.32 -4.10
CA LEU A 192 -8.32 14.14 -5.09
C LEU A 192 -9.27 14.79 -6.09
N ASN A 193 -10.33 14.10 -6.53
CA ASN A 193 -11.34 14.67 -7.41
C ASN A 193 -12.05 15.83 -6.73
N ASP A 194 -12.40 15.70 -5.45
CA ASP A 194 -13.04 16.76 -4.67
C ASP A 194 -12.09 17.93 -4.37
N LEU A 195 -10.79 17.67 -4.17
CA LEU A 195 -9.79 18.73 -4.06
C LEU A 195 -9.67 19.54 -5.36
N VAL A 196 -9.61 18.86 -6.51
CA VAL A 196 -9.57 19.49 -7.84
C VAL A 196 -10.80 20.37 -8.08
N SER A 197 -11.98 19.91 -7.67
CA SER A 197 -13.24 20.68 -7.77
C SER A 197 -13.41 21.72 -6.65
N GLY A 198 -12.47 21.81 -5.70
CA GLY A 198 -12.45 22.85 -4.67
C GLY A 198 -13.34 22.59 -3.46
N GLN A 199 -13.83 21.35 -3.24
CA GLN A 199 -14.74 21.01 -2.15
C GLN A 199 -14.10 21.07 -0.77
N PHE A 200 -12.77 20.94 -0.67
CA PHE A 200 -12.00 21.16 0.55
C PHE A 200 -10.65 21.83 0.22
N ASP A 201 -9.82 22.11 1.22
CA ASP A 201 -8.71 23.06 1.05
C ASP A 201 -7.39 22.41 0.70
N TYR A 202 -7.02 21.31 1.38
CA TYR A 202 -5.73 20.68 1.19
C TYR A 202 -5.73 19.19 1.61
N MET A 203 -4.74 18.47 1.12
CA MET A 203 -4.43 17.11 1.54
C MET A 203 -2.92 16.84 1.48
N VAL A 204 -2.47 15.81 2.18
CA VAL A 204 -1.12 15.24 2.03
C VAL A 204 -1.30 13.84 1.46
N ASP A 205 -0.79 13.62 0.26
CA ASP A 205 -0.98 12.34 -0.41
C ASP A 205 0.28 11.86 -1.12
N GLN A 206 0.33 10.60 -1.46
CA GLN A 206 1.48 10.00 -2.13
C GLN A 206 1.67 10.62 -3.52
N ALA A 207 2.92 10.90 -3.91
CA ALA A 207 3.26 11.56 -5.16
C ALA A 207 2.63 10.86 -6.38
N VAL A 208 2.63 9.52 -6.40
CA VAL A 208 2.06 8.69 -7.47
C VAL A 208 0.60 9.06 -7.81
N ASN A 209 -0.17 9.58 -6.85
CA ASN A 209 -1.57 9.97 -7.05
C ASN A 209 -1.72 11.40 -7.55
N VAL A 210 -0.89 12.32 -7.06
CA VAL A 210 -1.11 13.76 -7.26
C VAL A 210 -0.27 14.39 -8.38
N LEU A 211 0.81 13.74 -8.83
CA LEU A 211 1.74 14.27 -9.84
C LEU A 211 1.04 14.73 -11.13
N ALA A 212 0.10 13.92 -11.64
CA ALA A 212 -0.61 14.28 -12.87
C ALA A 212 -1.43 15.57 -12.71
N GLN A 213 -2.10 15.75 -11.56
CA GLN A 213 -2.91 16.93 -11.30
C GLN A 213 -2.05 18.18 -11.01
N ILE A 214 -0.87 18.00 -10.40
CA ILE A 214 0.11 19.06 -10.18
C ILE A 214 0.64 19.54 -11.53
N ASN A 215 1.10 18.62 -12.38
CA ASN A 215 1.67 18.92 -13.70
C ASN A 215 0.66 19.57 -14.65
N SER A 216 -0.63 19.22 -14.50
CA SER A 216 -1.73 19.87 -15.27
C SER A 216 -2.16 21.21 -14.67
N GLY A 217 -1.60 21.65 -13.55
CA GLY A 217 -1.96 22.90 -12.88
C GLY A 217 -3.37 22.95 -12.30
N ASN A 218 -3.97 21.77 -12.04
CA ASN A 218 -5.32 21.68 -11.45
C ASN A 218 -5.29 21.85 -9.93
N ILE A 219 -4.16 21.51 -9.29
CA ILE A 219 -3.89 21.70 -7.86
C ILE A 219 -2.51 22.32 -7.69
N LYS A 220 -2.21 22.87 -6.51
CA LYS A 220 -0.89 23.41 -6.17
C LYS A 220 -0.15 22.46 -5.24
N ALA A 221 1.13 22.20 -5.53
CA ALA A 221 2.04 21.54 -4.60
C ALA A 221 2.80 22.60 -3.80
N LEU A 222 2.80 22.50 -2.48
CA LEU A 222 3.45 23.47 -1.59
C LEU A 222 4.66 22.89 -0.83
N GLY A 223 4.86 21.58 -0.88
CA GLY A 223 6.01 20.95 -0.26
C GLY A 223 5.97 19.42 -0.40
N VAL A 224 7.15 18.80 -0.43
CA VAL A 224 7.30 17.34 -0.41
C VAL A 224 7.76 16.88 0.97
N SER A 225 7.40 15.66 1.34
CA SER A 225 7.63 15.10 2.68
C SER A 225 8.99 14.47 2.90
N THR A 226 9.83 14.46 1.89
CA THR A 226 11.19 13.92 1.92
C THR A 226 12.19 15.01 2.32
N LEU A 227 13.38 14.60 2.80
CA LEU A 227 14.48 15.54 3.12
C LEU A 227 15.22 16.06 1.88
N LYS A 228 14.93 15.49 0.70
CA LYS A 228 15.44 15.94 -0.60
C LYS A 228 14.25 16.20 -1.51
N ARG A 229 14.36 17.21 -2.38
CA ARG A 229 13.34 17.49 -3.41
C ARG A 229 13.18 16.31 -4.36
N LEU A 230 11.98 16.15 -4.88
CA LEU A 230 11.71 15.10 -5.88
C LEU A 230 12.18 15.56 -7.27
N PRO A 231 12.88 14.72 -8.03
CA PRO A 231 13.25 15.03 -9.42
C PRO A 231 12.03 15.34 -10.32
N GLN A 232 10.86 14.79 -9.99
CA GLN A 232 9.60 15.01 -10.70
C GLN A 232 8.95 16.37 -10.36
N LEU A 233 9.39 17.02 -9.27
CA LEU A 233 8.89 18.30 -8.77
C LEU A 233 10.08 19.17 -8.29
N PRO A 234 11.03 19.54 -9.16
CA PRO A 234 12.28 20.19 -8.75
C PRO A 234 12.08 21.57 -8.11
N ASP A 235 11.01 22.26 -8.50
CA ASP A 235 10.67 23.58 -7.98
C ASP A 235 9.88 23.54 -6.68
N VAL A 236 9.37 22.38 -6.26
CA VAL A 236 8.63 22.22 -5.01
C VAL A 236 9.62 21.93 -3.87
N PRO A 237 9.69 22.78 -2.85
CA PRO A 237 10.61 22.60 -1.74
C PRO A 237 10.24 21.37 -0.91
N THR A 238 11.19 20.88 -0.09
CA THR A 238 10.83 19.98 1.00
C THR A 238 10.11 20.79 2.10
N ILE A 239 9.20 20.16 2.81
CA ILE A 239 8.51 20.81 3.95
C ILE A 239 9.51 21.14 5.05
N ASP A 240 10.56 20.30 5.20
CA ASP A 240 11.68 20.55 6.12
C ASP A 240 12.47 21.83 5.75
N GLU A 241 12.90 21.97 4.48
CA GLU A 241 13.63 23.17 4.04
C GLU A 241 12.78 24.43 4.05
N ALA A 242 11.45 24.27 3.88
CA ALA A 242 10.48 25.37 3.92
C ALA A 242 10.12 25.83 5.36
N GLY A 243 10.76 25.28 6.38
CA GLY A 243 10.73 25.76 7.76
C GLY A 243 9.94 24.90 8.75
N LEU A 244 9.48 23.70 8.39
CA LEU A 244 8.93 22.73 9.33
C LEU A 244 9.95 21.61 9.55
N LYS A 245 11.01 21.95 10.30
CA LYS A 245 12.15 21.07 10.53
C LYS A 245 11.76 19.71 11.14
N GLY A 246 12.29 18.63 10.56
CA GLY A 246 12.03 17.27 10.99
C GLY A 246 10.75 16.65 10.44
N TYR A 247 9.99 17.35 9.57
CA TYR A 247 8.87 16.73 8.88
C TYR A 247 9.39 15.79 7.79
N GLU A 248 9.27 14.50 8.05
CA GLU A 248 9.65 13.44 7.11
C GLU A 248 8.66 12.27 7.19
N VAL A 249 7.93 12.03 6.10
CA VAL A 249 6.96 10.94 5.99
C VAL A 249 7.07 10.30 4.61
N THR A 250 7.44 9.02 4.58
CA THR A 250 7.41 8.19 3.37
C THR A 250 6.57 6.95 3.62
N ILE A 251 5.91 6.44 2.61
CA ILE A 251 4.94 5.35 2.73
C ILE A 251 5.41 4.16 1.90
N TRP A 252 5.83 3.09 2.55
CA TRP A 252 6.07 1.84 1.84
C TRP A 252 4.77 1.09 1.57
N ASN A 253 4.71 0.43 0.41
CA ASN A 253 3.61 -0.44 -0.03
C ASN A 253 4.15 -1.85 -0.29
N ALA A 254 3.40 -2.89 0.08
CA ALA A 254 3.90 -4.25 0.03
C ALA A 254 2.79 -5.29 -0.14
N PHE A 255 3.17 -6.47 -0.62
CA PHE A 255 2.33 -7.65 -0.70
C PHE A 255 2.41 -8.48 0.58
N PHE A 256 1.25 -8.94 1.02
CA PHE A 256 1.08 -9.88 2.12
C PHE A 256 0.08 -10.97 1.71
N GLY A 257 0.11 -12.09 2.42
CA GLY A 257 -0.94 -13.13 2.34
C GLY A 257 -1.51 -13.42 3.73
N PRO A 258 -2.54 -14.26 3.82
CA PRO A 258 -3.03 -14.76 5.10
C PRO A 258 -1.99 -15.64 5.79
N LYS A 259 -2.03 -15.71 7.12
CA LYS A 259 -1.12 -16.51 7.92
C LYS A 259 -1.17 -17.99 7.53
N GLY A 260 0.00 -18.63 7.48
CA GLY A 260 0.12 -20.06 7.17
C GLY A 260 0.15 -20.40 5.68
N MET A 261 0.32 -19.42 4.79
CA MET A 261 0.61 -19.68 3.38
C MET A 261 1.87 -20.57 3.25
N SER A 262 1.88 -21.47 2.26
CA SER A 262 3.04 -22.31 1.99
C SER A 262 4.25 -21.45 1.58
N LYS A 263 5.44 -21.86 2.03
CA LYS A 263 6.70 -21.18 1.66
C LYS A 263 6.91 -21.14 0.15
N ASP A 264 6.48 -22.17 -0.57
CA ASP A 264 6.61 -22.28 -2.02
C ASP A 264 5.73 -21.24 -2.74
N ASN A 265 4.48 -21.06 -2.28
CA ASN A 265 3.58 -20.03 -2.84
C ASN A 265 4.12 -18.62 -2.56
N ILE A 266 4.61 -18.36 -1.34
CA ILE A 266 5.24 -17.07 -0.99
C ILE A 266 6.46 -16.82 -1.88
N ALA A 267 7.35 -17.81 -2.02
CA ALA A 267 8.54 -17.69 -2.85
C ALA A 267 8.20 -17.45 -4.32
N ARG A 268 7.19 -18.13 -4.85
CA ARG A 268 6.73 -17.97 -6.25
C ARG A 268 6.21 -16.57 -6.53
N ILE A 269 5.41 -15.99 -5.62
CA ILE A 269 4.87 -14.64 -5.76
C ILE A 269 6.00 -13.61 -5.57
N ASN A 270 6.87 -13.81 -4.58
CA ASN A 270 8.01 -12.93 -4.34
C ASN A 270 8.97 -12.91 -5.53
N GLU A 271 9.28 -14.06 -6.12
CA GLU A 271 10.10 -14.15 -7.34
C GLU A 271 9.49 -13.35 -8.50
N ALA A 272 8.18 -13.44 -8.70
CA ALA A 272 7.48 -12.66 -9.71
C ALA A 272 7.54 -11.16 -9.42
N LEU A 273 7.40 -10.76 -8.16
CA LEU A 273 7.56 -9.36 -7.73
C LEU A 273 8.98 -8.86 -7.99
N VAL A 274 10.01 -9.59 -7.57
CA VAL A 274 11.42 -9.19 -7.75
C VAL A 274 11.76 -9.06 -9.24
N LYS A 275 11.30 -9.99 -10.09
CA LYS A 275 11.46 -9.87 -11.55
C LYS A 275 10.73 -8.64 -12.11
N THR A 276 9.55 -8.34 -11.61
CA THR A 276 8.77 -7.15 -11.99
C THR A 276 9.51 -5.87 -11.63
N LEU A 277 10.05 -5.78 -10.42
CA LEU A 277 10.82 -4.63 -9.94
C LEU A 277 12.16 -4.43 -10.69
N GLY A 278 12.68 -5.47 -11.32
CA GLY A 278 13.87 -5.42 -12.20
C GLY A 278 13.57 -5.17 -13.68
N ASP A 279 12.30 -5.15 -14.11
CA ASP A 279 11.91 -4.89 -15.49
C ASP A 279 12.11 -3.41 -15.84
N ALA A 280 12.87 -3.12 -16.89
CA ALA A 280 13.24 -1.76 -17.27
C ALA A 280 12.04 -0.84 -17.54
N THR A 281 10.95 -1.38 -18.08
CA THR A 281 9.73 -0.61 -18.37
C THR A 281 9.01 -0.26 -17.06
N ILE A 282 8.94 -1.20 -16.12
CA ILE A 282 8.35 -0.99 -14.80
C ILE A 282 9.19 -0.01 -13.99
N VAL A 283 10.53 -0.18 -13.97
CA VAL A 283 11.45 0.75 -13.30
C VAL A 283 11.24 2.16 -13.81
N LYS A 284 11.27 2.37 -15.13
CA LYS A 284 11.04 3.69 -15.73
C LYS A 284 9.69 4.28 -15.29
N ARG A 285 8.60 3.51 -15.42
CA ARG A 285 7.24 3.96 -15.10
C ARG A 285 7.10 4.33 -13.63
N LEU A 286 7.62 3.52 -12.71
CA LEU A 286 7.51 3.77 -11.28
C LEU A 286 8.40 4.94 -10.84
N THR A 287 9.60 5.10 -11.43
CA THR A 287 10.46 6.26 -11.19
C THR A 287 9.77 7.56 -11.65
N GLU A 288 9.12 7.56 -12.83
CA GLU A 288 8.33 8.73 -13.30
C GLU A 288 7.19 9.09 -12.35
N LEU A 289 6.68 8.13 -11.59
CA LEU A 289 5.64 8.31 -10.58
C LEU A 289 6.21 8.64 -9.17
N ALA A 290 7.50 8.91 -9.07
CA ALA A 290 8.22 9.16 -7.83
C ALA A 290 8.12 7.99 -6.81
N VAL A 291 8.11 6.76 -7.29
CA VAL A 291 8.19 5.58 -6.45
C VAL A 291 9.65 5.16 -6.33
N ASP A 292 10.15 5.11 -5.10
CA ASP A 292 11.46 4.54 -4.79
C ASP A 292 11.33 3.01 -4.76
N LEU A 293 12.07 2.34 -5.63
CA LEU A 293 12.03 0.90 -5.75
C LEU A 293 12.97 0.24 -4.72
N PRO A 294 12.54 -0.82 -4.06
CA PRO A 294 13.40 -1.58 -3.17
C PRO A 294 14.50 -2.31 -3.97
N SER A 295 15.66 -2.49 -3.37
CA SER A 295 16.67 -3.44 -3.86
C SER A 295 16.11 -4.87 -3.80
N LYS A 296 16.81 -5.83 -4.42
CA LYS A 296 16.41 -7.25 -4.36
C LYS A 296 16.39 -7.77 -2.93
N GLU A 297 17.30 -7.33 -2.10
CA GLU A 297 17.44 -7.68 -0.70
C GLU A 297 16.29 -7.12 0.13
N GLU A 298 15.87 -5.87 -0.13
CA GLU A 298 14.76 -5.20 0.54
C GLU A 298 13.39 -5.74 0.09
N ALA A 299 13.28 -6.30 -1.11
CA ALA A 299 12.05 -6.88 -1.63
C ALA A 299 11.74 -8.28 -1.05
N THR A 300 12.56 -8.83 -0.14
CA THR A 300 12.37 -10.15 0.45
C THR A 300 11.31 -10.18 1.56
N PRO A 301 10.68 -11.34 1.82
CA PRO A 301 9.75 -11.50 2.95
C PRO A 301 10.39 -11.17 4.31
N ALA A 302 11.67 -11.54 4.48
CA ALA A 302 12.40 -11.29 5.72
C ALA A 302 12.67 -9.79 5.94
N ALA A 303 13.08 -9.07 4.89
CA ALA A 303 13.28 -7.62 4.95
C ALA A 303 11.95 -6.90 5.23
N LEU A 304 10.84 -7.33 4.60
CA LEU A 304 9.52 -6.76 4.86
C LEU A 304 9.05 -7.01 6.31
N THR A 305 9.37 -8.19 6.88
CA THR A 305 9.09 -8.47 8.31
C THR A 305 9.83 -7.47 9.21
N ALA A 306 11.12 -7.24 8.95
CA ALA A 306 11.92 -6.28 9.70
C ALA A 306 11.40 -4.84 9.51
N GLN A 307 11.04 -4.45 8.28
CA GLN A 307 10.49 -3.14 7.96
C GLN A 307 9.16 -2.87 8.67
N LEU A 308 8.27 -3.86 8.72
CA LEU A 308 7.01 -3.75 9.46
C LEU A 308 7.27 -3.49 10.95
N ARG A 309 8.18 -4.26 11.56
CA ARG A 309 8.56 -4.10 12.98
C ARG A 309 9.13 -2.71 13.24
N THR A 310 10.12 -2.29 12.45
CA THR A 310 10.71 -0.94 12.53
C THR A 310 9.65 0.16 12.41
N SER A 311 8.67 -0.03 11.51
CA SER A 311 7.57 0.93 11.34
C SER A 311 6.67 0.99 12.56
N ILE A 312 6.35 -0.16 13.18
CA ILE A 312 5.57 -0.20 14.43
C ILE A 312 6.32 0.53 15.55
N ASP A 313 7.62 0.22 15.73
CA ASP A 313 8.46 0.80 16.78
C ASP A 313 8.63 2.33 16.61
N LYS A 314 8.68 2.83 15.36
CA LYS A 314 8.76 4.26 15.06
C LYS A 314 7.41 4.97 15.21
N TRP A 315 6.36 4.45 14.59
CA TRP A 315 5.13 5.21 14.39
C TRP A 315 4.13 5.10 15.54
N VAL A 316 4.08 3.97 16.25
CA VAL A 316 3.15 3.83 17.38
C VAL A 316 3.43 4.86 18.48
N PRO A 317 4.69 5.04 18.94
CA PRO A 317 5.00 6.11 19.92
C PRO A 317 4.77 7.52 19.34
N ALA A 318 5.15 7.77 18.08
CA ALA A 318 5.01 9.08 17.45
C ALA A 318 3.55 9.54 17.34
N VAL A 319 2.65 8.64 16.92
CA VAL A 319 1.21 8.92 16.83
C VAL A 319 0.59 9.14 18.22
N LYS A 320 0.98 8.36 19.22
CA LYS A 320 0.54 8.58 20.60
C LYS A 320 1.00 9.93 21.14
N ALA A 321 2.25 10.32 20.86
CA ALA A 321 2.80 11.62 21.26
C ALA A 321 2.12 12.81 20.56
N ALA A 322 1.56 12.61 19.37
CA ALA A 322 0.76 13.61 18.67
C ALA A 322 -0.62 13.85 19.34
N GLY A 323 -0.96 13.16 20.42
CA GLY A 323 -2.16 13.39 21.21
C GLY A 323 -3.46 12.83 20.61
N VAL A 324 -3.36 11.96 19.60
CA VAL A 324 -4.54 11.35 18.95
C VAL A 324 -5.20 10.37 19.91
N LYS A 325 -6.51 10.51 20.07
CA LYS A 325 -7.31 9.57 20.85
C LYS A 325 -7.70 8.40 19.94
N PRO A 326 -7.44 7.15 20.36
CA PRO A 326 -7.87 5.98 19.61
C PRO A 326 -9.40 5.91 19.48
N GLU A 327 -9.88 5.60 18.26
CA GLU A 327 -11.29 5.33 17.96
C GLU A 327 -11.79 3.98 18.48
#